data_fa9d01c047b7567306343d60ebff8e3b
#
_entry.id   fa9d01c047b7567306343d60ebff8e3b
#
_cell.length_a   1.000
_cell.length_b   1.000
_cell.length_c   1.000
_cell.angle_alpha   90.00
_cell.angle_beta   90.00
_cell.angle_gamma   90.00
#
_symmetry.space_group_name_H-M   'P 1'
#
loop_
_entity.id
_entity.type
_entity.pdbx_description
1 polymer ?
#
loop_
_entity_poly.entity_id
_entity_poly.type
_entity_poly.pdbx_seq_one_letter_code
_entity_poly.pdbx_strand_id
1 'polypeptide(L)'
;DFLAYVNPPIGQGRPVPGKLKPLIAVPTTAGTGSETTGVAIFDYTPLHAKTGIAHRALRPVLGVIDPENTRSQPPEVAACTGLDVLSHALESLTAVPFHRRPAPEQPGLRPAYQGANPISDVWAERAIAMVARHLVRAQADPSDDEARGAMLLAATFAGIGFGNAGVHLPHGMSYPVSGMVRDFIPAGYPGRLPLIPHGMSVILNAPAVFRFTAQADPQRHLDAARLMGADTDGARPEDAGNVLAGAIIALMQKTGMPNGLKAVGFGPDDADALVAGAVVQHRVTKLSPRPASEAELKQLFLDSMTLW
;
A
#
# COMPACT_ATOMS: atom_id res chain seq x y z
N ASP A 1 5.10 27.94 9.23
CA ASP A 1 5.10 27.45 7.85
C ASP A 1 4.81 25.94 7.85
N PHE A 2 3.70 25.58 7.22
CA PHE A 2 3.20 24.20 7.11
C PHE A 2 4.23 23.27 6.40
N LEU A 3 4.87 23.75 5.33
CA LEU A 3 5.85 22.98 4.56
C LEU A 3 7.09 22.59 5.39
N ALA A 4 7.33 23.26 6.49
CA ALA A 4 8.42 22.89 7.38
C ALA A 4 8.27 21.46 7.93
N TYR A 5 7.05 20.96 8.09
CA TYR A 5 6.74 19.64 8.66
C TYR A 5 6.47 18.57 7.60
N VAL A 6 6.21 18.98 6.37
CA VAL A 6 5.95 18.06 5.24
C VAL A 6 7.22 17.27 4.91
N ASN A 7 7.03 16.00 4.53
CA ASN A 7 8.14 15.11 4.17
C ASN A 7 8.96 15.65 2.97
N PRO A 8 10.29 15.47 2.98
CA PRO A 8 11.11 15.72 1.80
C PRO A 8 10.65 14.84 0.60
N PRO A 9 10.87 15.28 -0.64
CA PRO A 9 11.56 16.52 -1.03
C PRO A 9 10.68 17.79 -1.05
N ILE A 10 9.36 17.66 -0.86
CA ILE A 10 8.42 18.79 -0.96
C ILE A 10 8.57 19.73 0.24
N GLY A 11 8.73 19.17 1.43
CA GLY A 11 8.93 19.92 2.67
C GLY A 11 10.28 19.64 3.31
N GLN A 12 10.45 20.14 4.54
CA GLN A 12 11.70 20.05 5.28
C GLN A 12 11.75 18.87 6.26
N GLY A 13 10.62 18.19 6.52
CA GLY A 13 10.53 17.07 7.44
C GLY A 13 10.90 17.40 8.88
N ARG A 14 10.67 18.65 9.33
CA ARG A 14 11.00 19.05 10.70
C ARG A 14 10.21 18.21 11.72
N PRO A 15 10.81 17.83 12.84
CA PRO A 15 10.10 17.18 13.93
C PRO A 15 8.98 18.04 14.49
N VAL A 16 7.89 17.42 14.90
CA VAL A 16 6.81 18.10 15.62
C VAL A 16 7.33 18.62 16.97
N PRO A 17 7.22 19.93 17.25
CA PRO A 17 7.97 20.56 18.36
C PRO A 17 7.41 20.26 19.76
N GLY A 18 6.26 19.56 19.87
CA GLY A 18 5.64 19.32 21.18
C GLY A 18 4.46 18.34 21.12
N LYS A 19 3.73 18.28 22.22
CA LYS A 19 2.51 17.47 22.30
C LYS A 19 1.41 18.09 21.44
N LEU A 20 0.80 17.26 20.61
CA LEU A 20 -0.43 17.61 19.90
C LEU A 20 -1.65 17.36 20.81
N LYS A 21 -2.79 17.94 20.43
CA LYS A 21 -4.08 17.58 21.06
C LYS A 21 -4.37 16.09 20.84
N PRO A 22 -5.01 15.41 21.80
CA PRO A 22 -5.44 14.03 21.62
C PRO A 22 -6.33 13.90 20.36
N LEU A 23 -6.02 12.91 19.53
CA LEU A 23 -6.77 12.58 18.33
C LEU A 23 -7.47 11.24 18.53
N ILE A 24 -8.79 11.23 18.36
CA ILE A 24 -9.58 10.01 18.24
C ILE A 24 -9.91 9.83 16.76
N ALA A 25 -9.55 8.69 16.19
CA ALA A 25 -9.80 8.38 14.80
C ALA A 25 -10.94 7.37 14.66
N VAL A 26 -11.88 7.68 13.75
CA VAL A 26 -13.02 6.82 13.43
C VAL A 26 -12.98 6.56 11.93
N PRO A 27 -12.45 5.42 11.45
CA PRO A 27 -12.35 5.14 10.02
C PRO A 27 -13.74 4.96 9.41
N THR A 28 -13.89 5.48 8.19
CA THR A 28 -15.11 5.38 7.37
C THR A 28 -14.91 4.54 6.12
N THR A 29 -13.68 4.04 5.92
CA THR A 29 -13.30 3.14 4.84
C THR A 29 -12.44 2.01 5.38
N ALA A 30 -12.61 0.81 4.84
CA ALA A 30 -11.76 -0.34 5.13
C ALA A 30 -10.52 -0.31 4.21
N GLY A 31 -9.53 0.52 4.52
CA GLY A 31 -8.39 0.77 3.65
C GLY A 31 -7.11 1.15 4.37
N THR A 32 -6.96 2.40 4.71
CA THR A 32 -5.69 3.01 5.11
C THR A 32 -5.11 2.54 6.44
N GLY A 33 -5.93 2.04 7.39
CA GLY A 33 -5.47 1.75 8.75
C GLY A 33 -4.90 2.99 9.48
N SER A 34 -5.29 4.20 9.06
CA SER A 34 -4.68 5.46 9.55
C SER A 34 -4.93 5.71 11.04
N GLU A 35 -5.93 5.07 11.64
CA GLU A 35 -6.18 5.10 13.08
C GLU A 35 -5.05 4.45 13.90
N THR A 36 -4.16 3.69 13.25
CA THR A 36 -3.02 3.02 13.90
C THR A 36 -1.67 3.66 13.56
N THR A 37 -1.63 4.63 12.66
CA THR A 37 -0.39 5.19 12.11
C THR A 37 -0.16 6.64 12.52
N GLY A 38 1.09 7.07 12.51
CA GLY A 38 1.48 8.47 12.72
C GLY A 38 1.75 9.20 11.41
N VAL A 39 0.86 9.03 10.41
CA VAL A 39 1.05 9.58 9.06
C VAL A 39 -0.23 10.27 8.61
N ALA A 40 -0.10 11.47 8.04
CA ALA A 40 -1.16 12.18 7.35
C ALA A 40 -0.73 12.39 5.89
N ILE A 41 -1.45 11.80 4.94
CA ILE A 41 -1.19 11.92 3.49
C ILE A 41 -2.24 12.84 2.87
N PHE A 42 -1.82 13.72 1.97
CA PHE A 42 -2.68 14.69 1.30
C PHE A 42 -2.10 15.06 -0.08
N ASP A 43 -2.94 15.63 -0.92
CA ASP A 43 -2.54 16.21 -2.19
C ASP A 43 -2.15 17.67 -1.99
N TYR A 44 -0.91 17.99 -2.31
CA TYR A 44 -0.40 19.36 -2.30
C TYR A 44 -0.64 19.97 -3.69
N THR A 45 -1.79 20.59 -3.84
CA THR A 45 -2.31 21.08 -5.13
C THR A 45 -1.39 22.07 -5.85
N PRO A 46 -0.63 22.95 -5.16
CA PRO A 46 0.29 23.85 -5.86
C PRO A 46 1.39 23.16 -6.68
N LEU A 47 1.74 21.91 -6.34
CA LEU A 47 2.75 21.14 -7.05
C LEU A 47 2.18 19.89 -7.73
N HIS A 48 0.85 19.71 -7.72
CA HIS A 48 0.18 18.49 -8.21
C HIS A 48 0.86 17.21 -7.69
N ALA A 49 1.22 17.20 -6.42
CA ALA A 49 2.01 16.13 -5.82
C ALA A 49 1.34 15.56 -4.57
N LYS A 50 1.30 14.24 -4.48
CA LYS A 50 0.92 13.55 -3.25
C LYS A 50 2.10 13.54 -2.29
N THR A 51 1.87 13.98 -1.06
CA THR A 51 2.88 14.04 0.01
C THR A 51 2.24 13.82 1.37
N GLY A 52 2.98 14.01 2.44
CA GLY A 52 2.44 13.87 3.78
C GLY A 52 3.36 14.34 4.88
N ILE A 53 2.87 14.23 6.10
CA ILE A 53 3.63 14.44 7.33
C ILE A 53 3.69 13.10 8.05
N ALA A 54 4.88 12.62 8.39
CA ALA A 54 5.08 11.39 9.13
C ALA A 54 5.80 11.68 10.44
N HIS A 55 5.09 11.55 11.55
CA HIS A 55 5.66 11.74 12.89
C HIS A 55 4.85 10.97 13.93
N ARG A 56 5.53 10.32 14.88
CA ARG A 56 4.86 9.54 15.94
C ARG A 56 3.83 10.33 16.76
N ALA A 57 3.99 11.64 16.88
CA ALA A 57 3.04 12.50 17.60
C ALA A 57 1.68 12.63 16.91
N LEU A 58 1.58 12.30 15.61
CA LEU A 58 0.32 12.27 14.85
C LEU A 58 -0.49 11.00 15.11
N ARG A 59 0.09 9.97 15.74
CA ARG A 59 -0.64 8.72 15.99
C ARG A 59 -1.84 8.99 16.89
N PRO A 60 -3.06 8.57 16.48
CA PRO A 60 -4.24 8.68 17.31
C PRO A 60 -4.04 7.99 18.67
N VAL A 61 -4.64 8.56 19.72
CA VAL A 61 -4.62 7.94 21.06
C VAL A 61 -5.68 6.86 21.19
N LEU A 62 -6.68 6.88 20.30
CA LEU A 62 -7.78 5.92 20.26
C LEU A 62 -8.29 5.79 18.82
N GLY A 63 -8.50 4.55 18.37
CA GLY A 63 -9.25 4.20 17.17
C GLY A 63 -10.61 3.61 17.56
N VAL A 64 -11.70 4.11 16.96
CA VAL A 64 -13.04 3.54 17.11
C VAL A 64 -13.37 2.81 15.83
N ILE A 65 -13.32 1.47 15.87
CA ILE A 65 -13.49 0.60 14.71
C ILE A 65 -14.94 0.11 14.67
N ASP A 66 -15.79 0.88 14.00
CA ASP A 66 -17.22 0.61 13.89
C ASP A 66 -17.59 0.32 12.43
N PRO A 67 -17.97 -0.94 12.08
CA PRO A 67 -18.37 -1.33 10.72
C PRO A 67 -19.54 -0.53 10.15
N GLU A 68 -20.42 -0.01 10.99
CA GLU A 68 -21.55 0.82 10.56
C GLU A 68 -21.09 2.01 9.70
N ASN A 69 -19.93 2.59 10.02
CA ASN A 69 -19.38 3.73 9.28
C ASN A 69 -18.94 3.37 7.85
N THR A 70 -18.86 2.09 7.51
CA THR A 70 -18.47 1.64 6.15
C THR A 70 -19.67 1.23 5.29
N ARG A 71 -20.90 1.20 5.82
CA ARG A 71 -22.09 0.70 5.09
C ARG A 71 -22.41 1.49 3.83
N SER A 72 -22.16 2.79 3.82
CA SER A 72 -22.38 3.63 2.64
C SER A 72 -21.22 3.64 1.64
N GLN A 73 -20.15 2.88 1.91
CA GLN A 73 -18.98 2.83 1.01
C GLN A 73 -19.39 2.15 -0.30
N PRO A 74 -19.22 2.83 -1.47
CA PRO A 74 -19.52 2.22 -2.77
C PRO A 74 -18.67 0.96 -3.04
N PRO A 75 -19.20 -0.01 -3.82
CA PRO A 75 -18.47 -1.24 -4.14
C PRO A 75 -17.08 -1.02 -4.72
N GLU A 76 -16.93 -0.04 -5.61
CA GLU A 76 -15.65 0.26 -6.26
C GLU A 76 -14.65 0.89 -5.27
N VAL A 77 -15.14 1.69 -4.33
CA VAL A 77 -14.33 2.22 -3.23
C VAL A 77 -13.90 1.07 -2.32
N ALA A 78 -14.81 0.14 -1.98
CA ALA A 78 -14.50 -1.04 -1.18
C ALA A 78 -13.44 -1.93 -1.85
N ALA A 79 -13.52 -2.12 -3.18
CA ALA A 79 -12.52 -2.85 -3.94
C ALA A 79 -11.13 -2.19 -3.87
N CYS A 80 -11.05 -0.90 -4.19
CA CYS A 80 -9.78 -0.16 -4.17
C CYS A 80 -9.17 -0.11 -2.77
N THR A 81 -9.97 0.19 -1.75
CA THR A 81 -9.45 0.28 -0.37
C THR A 81 -9.07 -1.09 0.18
N GLY A 82 -9.81 -2.15 -0.15
CA GLY A 82 -9.47 -3.50 0.27
C GLY A 82 -8.19 -4.04 -0.39
N LEU A 83 -7.92 -3.68 -1.64
CA LEU A 83 -6.65 -4.00 -2.31
C LEU A 83 -5.49 -3.17 -1.75
N ASP A 84 -5.75 -1.97 -1.24
CA ASP A 84 -4.78 -1.19 -0.46
C ASP A 84 -4.40 -1.90 0.85
N VAL A 85 -5.40 -2.43 1.59
CA VAL A 85 -5.15 -3.29 2.77
C VAL A 85 -4.27 -4.47 2.43
N LEU A 86 -4.56 -5.16 1.32
CA LEU A 86 -3.73 -6.27 0.85
C LEU A 86 -2.29 -5.82 0.59
N SER A 87 -2.12 -4.71 -0.13
CA SER A 87 -0.79 -4.17 -0.44
C SER A 87 -0.02 -3.79 0.82
N HIS A 88 -0.66 -3.10 1.76
CA HIS A 88 -0.09 -2.78 3.07
C HIS A 88 0.45 -4.02 3.78
N ALA A 89 -0.37 -5.08 3.84
CA ALA A 89 -0.02 -6.30 4.53
C ALA A 89 1.08 -7.09 3.80
N LEU A 90 0.99 -7.23 2.48
CA LEU A 90 2.00 -7.91 1.67
C LEU A 90 3.35 -7.19 1.74
N GLU A 91 3.35 -5.86 1.60
CA GLU A 91 4.58 -5.06 1.67
C GLU A 91 5.19 -5.08 3.07
N SER A 92 4.37 -5.03 4.13
CA SER A 92 4.82 -5.19 5.50
C SER A 92 5.51 -6.53 5.71
N LEU A 93 4.88 -7.61 5.25
CA LEU A 93 5.41 -8.97 5.39
C LEU A 93 6.70 -9.17 4.60
N THR A 94 6.79 -8.62 3.39
CA THR A 94 7.94 -8.82 2.49
C THR A 94 9.00 -7.72 2.57
N ALA A 95 8.84 -6.70 3.43
CA ALA A 95 9.82 -5.63 3.60
C ALA A 95 11.20 -6.18 4.01
N VAL A 96 12.24 -5.39 3.78
CA VAL A 96 13.59 -5.72 4.27
C VAL A 96 13.54 -6.06 5.76
N PRO A 97 14.11 -7.17 6.21
CA PRO A 97 14.08 -7.55 7.62
C PRO A 97 14.74 -6.49 8.52
N PHE A 98 14.14 -6.22 9.68
CA PHE A 98 14.57 -5.16 10.61
C PHE A 98 16.06 -5.26 10.99
N HIS A 99 16.59 -6.47 11.14
CA HIS A 99 18.00 -6.73 11.50
C HIS A 99 18.98 -6.48 10.35
N ARG A 100 18.52 -6.35 9.11
CA ARG A 100 19.33 -5.99 7.94
C ARG A 100 19.40 -4.49 7.70
N ARG A 101 18.65 -3.70 8.46
CA ARG A 101 18.68 -2.24 8.33
C ARG A 101 19.87 -1.64 9.09
N PRO A 102 20.48 -0.57 8.56
CA PRO A 102 21.54 0.16 9.28
C PRO A 102 21.01 0.65 10.63
N ALA A 103 21.79 0.46 11.69
CA ALA A 103 21.48 1.07 12.97
C ALA A 103 21.67 2.59 12.88
N PRO A 104 20.72 3.39 13.41
CA PRO A 104 20.91 4.83 13.48
C PRO A 104 22.00 5.17 14.53
N GLU A 105 22.70 6.27 14.32
CA GLU A 105 23.73 6.77 15.26
C GLU A 105 23.18 7.02 16.67
N GLN A 106 21.91 7.41 16.76
CA GLN A 106 21.21 7.68 18.01
C GLN A 106 19.79 7.12 17.96
N PRO A 107 19.23 6.62 19.08
CA PRO A 107 17.87 6.08 19.13
C PRO A 107 16.78 7.06 18.64
N GLY A 108 16.99 8.37 18.86
CA GLY A 108 16.06 9.42 18.43
C GLY A 108 15.96 9.59 16.91
N LEU A 109 16.98 9.13 16.17
CA LEU A 109 17.03 9.17 14.70
C LEU A 109 16.44 7.91 14.05
N ARG A 110 15.92 6.98 14.86
CA ARG A 110 15.30 5.76 14.33
C ARG A 110 14.08 6.11 13.48
N PRO A 111 14.03 5.67 12.20
CA PRO A 111 12.90 5.95 11.34
C PRO A 111 11.63 5.26 11.86
N ALA A 112 10.46 5.79 11.50
CA ALA A 112 9.17 5.22 11.89
C ALA A 112 9.02 3.77 11.41
N TYR A 113 9.45 3.49 10.16
CA TYR A 113 9.39 2.17 9.56
C TYR A 113 10.68 1.40 9.81
N GLN A 114 10.57 0.23 10.42
CA GLN A 114 11.69 -0.57 10.90
C GLN A 114 12.06 -1.75 10.01
N GLY A 115 11.21 -2.11 9.04
CA GLY A 115 11.31 -3.34 8.26
C GLY A 115 10.51 -4.50 8.86
N ALA A 116 10.38 -5.58 8.09
CA ALA A 116 9.66 -6.78 8.50
C ALA A 116 10.22 -7.33 9.81
N ASN A 117 9.33 -7.71 10.71
CA ASN A 117 9.68 -8.20 12.04
C ASN A 117 8.56 -9.08 12.60
N PRO A 118 8.85 -9.99 13.55
CA PRO A 118 7.88 -10.98 14.04
C PRO A 118 6.59 -10.39 14.63
N ILE A 119 6.64 -9.19 15.18
CA ILE A 119 5.44 -8.54 15.73
C ILE A 119 4.53 -8.04 14.60
N SER A 120 5.11 -7.39 13.58
CA SER A 120 4.36 -6.92 12.42
C SER A 120 3.80 -8.06 11.58
N ASP A 121 4.54 -9.16 11.49
CA ASP A 121 4.18 -10.34 10.67
C ASP A 121 2.85 -10.95 11.14
N VAL A 122 2.63 -11.08 12.46
CA VAL A 122 1.36 -11.60 13.03
C VAL A 122 0.14 -10.85 12.49
N TRP A 123 0.23 -9.53 12.40
CA TRP A 123 -0.86 -8.69 11.94
C TRP A 123 -0.99 -8.69 10.41
N ALA A 124 0.13 -8.67 9.71
CA ALA A 124 0.17 -8.71 8.24
C ALA A 124 -0.41 -10.02 7.70
N GLU A 125 0.02 -11.16 8.24
CA GLU A 125 -0.48 -12.48 7.84
C GLU A 125 -1.99 -12.61 8.07
N ARG A 126 -2.47 -12.14 9.23
CA ARG A 126 -3.89 -12.14 9.53
C ARG A 126 -4.68 -11.26 8.57
N ALA A 127 -4.17 -10.07 8.25
CA ALA A 127 -4.80 -9.15 7.31
C ALA A 127 -4.88 -9.76 5.90
N ILE A 128 -3.80 -10.37 5.39
CA ILE A 128 -3.78 -11.03 4.07
C ILE A 128 -4.88 -12.09 4.00
N ALA A 129 -4.95 -13.00 4.98
CA ALA A 129 -5.95 -14.06 5.01
C ALA A 129 -7.39 -13.53 5.08
N MET A 130 -7.62 -12.44 5.83
CA MET A 130 -8.94 -11.81 5.93
C MET A 130 -9.35 -11.14 4.62
N VAL A 131 -8.45 -10.40 3.96
CA VAL A 131 -8.72 -9.79 2.66
C VAL A 131 -9.05 -10.84 1.62
N ALA A 132 -8.24 -11.88 1.51
CA ALA A 132 -8.45 -12.98 0.55
C ALA A 132 -9.83 -13.63 0.70
N ARG A 133 -10.31 -13.77 1.94
CA ARG A 133 -11.60 -14.40 2.25
C ARG A 133 -12.80 -13.47 2.07
N HIS A 134 -12.66 -12.18 2.40
CA HIS A 134 -13.82 -11.31 2.62
C HIS A 134 -13.95 -10.18 1.60
N LEU A 135 -12.89 -9.77 0.88
CA LEU A 135 -12.94 -8.60 0.01
C LEU A 135 -14.03 -8.69 -1.07
N VAL A 136 -14.08 -9.81 -1.79
CA VAL A 136 -15.06 -9.99 -2.88
C VAL A 136 -16.50 -9.96 -2.34
N ARG A 137 -16.74 -10.56 -1.17
CA ARG A 137 -18.05 -10.52 -0.50
C ARG A 137 -18.41 -9.09 -0.07
N ALA A 138 -17.48 -8.41 0.60
CA ALA A 138 -17.69 -7.04 1.09
C ALA A 138 -17.94 -6.03 -0.04
N GLN A 139 -17.35 -6.27 -1.22
CA GLN A 139 -17.59 -5.48 -2.42
C GLN A 139 -18.96 -5.78 -3.03
N ALA A 140 -19.31 -7.06 -3.14
CA ALA A 140 -20.53 -7.50 -3.83
C ALA A 140 -21.82 -7.17 -3.06
N ASP A 141 -21.77 -7.21 -1.72
CA ASP A 141 -22.94 -7.01 -0.87
C ASP A 141 -22.62 -6.01 0.26
N PRO A 142 -23.14 -4.77 0.17
CA PRO A 142 -23.02 -3.78 1.23
C PRO A 142 -23.70 -4.18 2.55
N SER A 143 -24.61 -5.15 2.52
CA SER A 143 -25.32 -5.65 3.71
C SER A 143 -24.65 -6.87 4.36
N ASP A 144 -23.56 -7.37 3.79
CA ASP A 144 -22.75 -8.43 4.39
C ASP A 144 -21.91 -7.86 5.56
N ASP A 145 -22.55 -7.71 6.71
CA ASP A 145 -21.93 -7.14 7.91
C ASP A 145 -20.70 -7.92 8.38
N GLU A 146 -20.69 -9.25 8.20
CA GLU A 146 -19.51 -10.09 8.51
C GLU A 146 -18.33 -9.69 7.63
N ALA A 147 -18.51 -9.67 6.32
CA ALA A 147 -17.45 -9.35 5.40
C ALA A 147 -16.97 -7.89 5.54
N ARG A 148 -17.89 -6.95 5.70
CA ARG A 148 -17.59 -5.53 5.94
C ARG A 148 -16.82 -5.32 7.22
N GLY A 149 -17.25 -5.92 8.32
CA GLY A 149 -16.57 -5.88 9.59
C GLY A 149 -15.18 -6.52 9.54
N ALA A 150 -15.06 -7.66 8.84
CA ALA A 150 -13.78 -8.32 8.63
C ALA A 150 -12.81 -7.44 7.82
N MET A 151 -13.27 -6.76 6.76
CA MET A 151 -12.42 -5.86 5.98
C MET A 151 -11.95 -4.65 6.78
N LEU A 152 -12.82 -4.04 7.59
CA LEU A 152 -12.44 -2.92 8.45
C LEU A 152 -11.40 -3.36 9.50
N LEU A 153 -11.60 -4.53 10.10
CA LEU A 153 -10.63 -5.09 11.04
C LEU A 153 -9.31 -5.47 10.36
N ALA A 154 -9.36 -5.99 9.12
CA ALA A 154 -8.17 -6.28 8.33
C ALA A 154 -7.37 -4.99 8.03
N ALA A 155 -8.04 -3.87 7.75
CA ALA A 155 -7.40 -2.57 7.57
C ALA A 155 -6.65 -2.12 8.84
N THR A 156 -7.26 -2.28 10.01
CA THR A 156 -6.62 -2.01 11.30
C THR A 156 -5.40 -2.91 11.53
N PHE A 157 -5.51 -4.21 11.26
CA PHE A 157 -4.40 -5.15 11.41
C PHE A 157 -3.25 -4.83 10.45
N ALA A 158 -3.54 -4.58 9.17
CA ALA A 158 -2.54 -4.13 8.22
C ALA A 158 -1.86 -2.84 8.72
N GLY A 159 -2.65 -1.90 9.24
CA GLY A 159 -2.16 -0.63 9.81
C GLY A 159 -1.21 -0.82 10.99
N ILE A 160 -1.47 -1.77 11.90
CA ILE A 160 -0.57 -2.13 13.00
C ILE A 160 0.72 -2.74 12.44
N GLY A 161 0.62 -3.62 11.44
CA GLY A 161 1.76 -4.27 10.79
C GLY A 161 2.66 -3.26 10.08
N PHE A 162 2.15 -2.61 9.02
CA PHE A 162 2.96 -1.69 8.22
C PHE A 162 3.31 -0.39 8.94
N GLY A 163 2.51 0.03 9.91
CA GLY A 163 2.81 1.21 10.73
C GLY A 163 4.14 1.09 11.48
N ASN A 164 4.64 -0.13 11.64
CA ASN A 164 5.95 -0.43 12.20
C ASN A 164 6.93 -0.99 11.16
N ALA A 165 6.53 -1.96 10.36
CA ALA A 165 7.40 -2.54 9.33
C ALA A 165 7.63 -1.59 8.15
N GLY A 166 6.60 -0.89 7.72
CA GLY A 166 6.58 -0.04 6.54
C GLY A 166 5.99 -0.72 5.32
N VAL A 167 5.93 0.04 4.23
CA VAL A 167 5.59 -0.39 2.87
C VAL A 167 6.77 -0.13 1.94
N HIS A 168 6.76 -0.65 0.70
CA HIS A 168 7.94 -0.51 -0.17
C HIS A 168 7.62 -0.11 -1.62
N LEU A 169 8.05 -0.85 -2.62
CA LEU A 169 7.99 -0.44 -4.02
C LEU A 169 6.59 -0.22 -4.57
N PRO A 170 5.56 -1.07 -4.33
CA PRO A 170 4.22 -0.81 -4.85
C PRO A 170 3.69 0.55 -4.42
N HIS A 171 3.84 0.89 -3.13
CA HIS A 171 3.49 2.23 -2.64
C HIS A 171 4.39 3.31 -3.22
N GLY A 172 5.72 3.09 -3.29
CA GLY A 172 6.65 4.06 -3.90
C GLY A 172 6.29 4.39 -5.34
N MET A 173 5.92 3.39 -6.13
CA MET A 173 5.51 3.54 -7.51
C MET A 173 4.11 4.14 -7.66
N SER A 174 3.25 4.02 -6.67
CA SER A 174 1.88 4.54 -6.72
C SER A 174 1.81 6.07 -6.75
N TYR A 175 2.77 6.76 -6.14
CA TYR A 175 2.75 8.22 -6.04
C TYR A 175 2.75 8.92 -7.40
N PRO A 176 3.67 8.61 -8.33
CA PRO A 176 3.59 9.20 -9.67
C PRO A 176 2.36 8.72 -10.45
N VAL A 177 1.93 7.48 -10.29
CA VAL A 177 0.73 6.96 -10.97
C VAL A 177 -0.52 7.76 -10.59
N SER A 178 -0.73 8.03 -9.31
CA SER A 178 -1.87 8.85 -8.87
C SER A 178 -1.67 10.35 -9.12
N GLY A 179 -0.43 10.85 -9.04
CA GLY A 179 -0.12 12.27 -9.24
C GLY A 179 -0.16 12.73 -10.69
N MET A 180 0.10 11.83 -11.64
CA MET A 180 0.17 12.15 -13.08
C MET A 180 -1.09 11.70 -13.84
N VAL A 181 -2.20 11.46 -13.15
CA VAL A 181 -3.48 11.11 -13.77
C VAL A 181 -3.89 12.19 -14.77
N ARG A 182 -4.41 11.77 -15.95
CA ARG A 182 -4.86 12.65 -17.03
C ARG A 182 -6.40 12.66 -17.09
N ASP A 183 -6.96 11.69 -17.77
CA ASP A 183 -8.38 11.66 -18.11
C ASP A 183 -9.12 10.46 -17.48
N PHE A 184 -8.42 9.60 -16.74
CA PHE A 184 -9.02 8.41 -16.17
C PHE A 184 -10.03 8.78 -15.08
N ILE A 185 -11.30 8.37 -15.28
CA ILE A 185 -12.39 8.52 -14.32
C ILE A 185 -12.80 7.12 -13.86
N PRO A 186 -12.58 6.77 -12.59
CA PRO A 186 -12.93 5.44 -12.09
C PRO A 186 -14.46 5.28 -12.05
N ALA A 187 -14.96 4.17 -12.57
CA ALA A 187 -16.37 3.83 -12.49
C ALA A 187 -16.82 3.75 -11.03
N GLY A 188 -18.06 4.13 -10.76
CA GLY A 188 -18.67 3.99 -9.42
C GLY A 188 -18.12 4.92 -8.33
N TYR A 189 -17.09 5.72 -8.62
CA TYR A 189 -16.61 6.73 -7.68
C TYR A 189 -17.50 7.98 -7.69
N PRO A 190 -17.72 8.59 -6.52
CA PRO A 190 -18.46 9.86 -6.47
C PRO A 190 -17.62 10.97 -7.13
N GLY A 191 -18.28 11.73 -8.02
CA GLY A 191 -17.62 12.78 -8.79
C GLY A 191 -17.24 12.35 -10.20
N ARG A 192 -16.87 13.34 -11.04
CA ARG A 192 -16.47 13.13 -12.44
C ARG A 192 -15.12 13.77 -12.74
N LEU A 193 -14.28 13.88 -11.73
CA LEU A 193 -12.92 14.40 -11.90
C LEU A 193 -11.95 13.23 -12.23
N PRO A 194 -10.96 13.45 -13.07
CA PRO A 194 -9.91 12.48 -13.29
C PRO A 194 -9.24 12.10 -11.98
N LEU A 195 -9.19 10.79 -11.71
CA LEU A 195 -8.65 10.25 -10.46
C LEU A 195 -8.22 8.79 -10.67
N ILE A 196 -7.03 8.43 -10.23
CA ILE A 196 -6.66 7.04 -9.98
C ILE A 196 -6.69 6.84 -8.46
N PRO A 197 -7.66 6.08 -7.92
CA PRO A 197 -7.77 5.83 -6.48
C PRO A 197 -6.49 5.26 -5.92
N HIS A 198 -6.13 5.62 -4.68
CA HIS A 198 -4.84 5.25 -4.10
C HIS A 198 -4.59 3.73 -4.13
N GLY A 199 -5.49 2.92 -3.60
CA GLY A 199 -5.34 1.47 -3.61
C GLY A 199 -5.25 0.88 -5.03
N MET A 200 -5.94 1.48 -6.02
CA MET A 200 -5.78 1.12 -7.43
C MET A 200 -4.36 1.44 -7.92
N SER A 201 -3.85 2.63 -7.65
CA SER A 201 -2.50 3.03 -8.08
C SER A 201 -1.39 2.17 -7.45
N VAL A 202 -1.63 1.62 -6.26
CA VAL A 202 -0.71 0.70 -5.59
C VAL A 202 -0.78 -0.69 -6.22
N ILE A 203 -1.99 -1.27 -6.31
CA ILE A 203 -2.16 -2.67 -6.71
C ILE A 203 -1.78 -2.92 -8.17
N LEU A 204 -1.91 -1.94 -9.05
CA LEU A 204 -1.52 -2.05 -10.46
C LEU A 204 -0.02 -2.29 -10.64
N ASN A 205 0.81 -1.93 -9.68
CA ASN A 205 2.26 -2.19 -9.71
C ASN A 205 2.64 -3.48 -8.96
N ALA A 206 1.78 -3.96 -8.07
CA ALA A 206 2.10 -5.02 -7.13
C ALA A 206 2.55 -6.35 -7.80
N PRO A 207 1.88 -6.89 -8.84
CA PRO A 207 2.29 -8.13 -9.46
C PRO A 207 3.71 -8.11 -10.03
N ALA A 208 4.09 -7.03 -10.73
CA ALA A 208 5.43 -6.88 -11.28
C ALA A 208 6.47 -6.77 -10.15
N VAL A 209 6.17 -5.98 -9.12
CA VAL A 209 7.05 -5.79 -7.98
C VAL A 209 7.26 -7.10 -7.21
N PHE A 210 6.22 -7.88 -6.94
CA PHE A 210 6.37 -9.12 -6.17
C PHE A 210 7.11 -10.21 -6.96
N ARG A 211 7.02 -10.23 -8.30
CA ARG A 211 7.91 -11.06 -9.13
C ARG A 211 9.38 -10.65 -8.95
N PHE A 212 9.65 -9.37 -8.91
CA PHE A 212 11.00 -8.84 -8.74
C PHE A 212 11.56 -9.09 -7.33
N THR A 213 10.77 -8.86 -6.29
CA THR A 213 11.22 -8.94 -4.89
C THR A 213 11.32 -10.36 -4.36
N ALA A 214 10.60 -11.32 -4.97
CA ALA A 214 10.60 -12.71 -4.52
C ALA A 214 11.99 -13.35 -4.51
N GLN A 215 12.91 -12.89 -5.35
CA GLN A 215 14.30 -13.39 -5.37
C GLN A 215 15.06 -13.11 -4.05
N ALA A 216 14.66 -12.09 -3.29
CA ALA A 216 15.31 -11.73 -2.03
C ALA A 216 14.84 -12.61 -0.86
N ASP A 217 13.60 -13.06 -0.88
CA ASP A 217 13.01 -13.95 0.12
C ASP A 217 11.83 -14.74 -0.48
N PRO A 218 12.13 -15.83 -1.23
CA PRO A 218 11.08 -16.62 -1.89
C PRO A 218 10.08 -17.20 -0.91
N GLN A 219 10.53 -17.63 0.28
CA GLN A 219 9.67 -18.29 1.25
C GLN A 219 8.55 -17.36 1.75
N ARG A 220 8.88 -16.11 2.08
CA ARG A 220 7.86 -15.14 2.52
C ARG A 220 6.84 -14.83 1.42
N HIS A 221 7.25 -14.87 0.13
CA HIS A 221 6.34 -14.70 -0.99
C HIS A 221 5.43 -15.91 -1.18
N LEU A 222 5.93 -17.14 -1.01
CA LEU A 222 5.10 -18.35 -1.01
C LEU A 222 4.13 -18.39 0.18
N ASP A 223 4.58 -17.99 1.36
CA ASP A 223 3.71 -17.93 2.55
C ASP A 223 2.59 -16.90 2.34
N ALA A 224 2.91 -15.73 1.78
CA ALA A 224 1.91 -14.74 1.39
C ALA A 224 0.90 -15.29 0.37
N ALA A 225 1.37 -15.99 -0.65
CA ALA A 225 0.51 -16.61 -1.65
C ALA A 225 -0.42 -17.68 -1.03
N ARG A 226 0.11 -18.50 -0.12
CA ARG A 226 -0.68 -19.51 0.62
C ARG A 226 -1.77 -18.86 1.46
N LEU A 227 -1.46 -17.75 2.15
CA LEU A 227 -2.45 -16.97 2.92
C LEU A 227 -3.55 -16.39 2.03
N MET A 228 -3.24 -16.11 0.76
CA MET A 228 -4.22 -15.71 -0.25
C MET A 228 -5.02 -16.88 -0.83
N GLY A 229 -4.74 -18.13 -0.44
CA GLY A 229 -5.40 -19.33 -0.91
C GLY A 229 -4.80 -19.93 -2.19
N ALA A 230 -3.62 -19.52 -2.61
CA ALA A 230 -2.93 -20.17 -3.72
C ALA A 230 -2.37 -21.53 -3.30
N ASP A 231 -2.40 -22.47 -4.23
CA ASP A 231 -1.69 -23.74 -4.06
C ASP A 231 -0.18 -23.48 -4.18
N THR A 232 0.54 -23.85 -3.15
CA THR A 232 2.01 -23.70 -3.07
C THR A 232 2.72 -25.05 -2.91
N ASP A 233 1.99 -26.15 -3.00
CA ASP A 233 2.56 -27.48 -2.85
C ASP A 233 3.48 -27.78 -4.05
N GLY A 234 4.74 -28.14 -3.75
CA GLY A 234 5.75 -28.38 -4.77
C GLY A 234 6.30 -27.13 -5.47
N ALA A 235 5.88 -25.93 -5.09
CA ALA A 235 6.42 -24.68 -5.64
C ALA A 235 7.90 -24.51 -5.22
N ARG A 236 8.74 -24.23 -6.20
CA ARG A 236 10.17 -23.99 -5.98
C ARG A 236 10.42 -22.51 -5.67
N PRO A 237 11.56 -22.15 -5.08
CA PRO A 237 11.89 -20.76 -4.79
C PRO A 237 11.79 -19.82 -5.99
N GLU A 238 12.15 -20.27 -7.18
CA GLU A 238 12.06 -19.51 -8.43
C GLU A 238 10.62 -19.24 -8.89
N ASP A 239 9.66 -20.03 -8.44
CA ASP A 239 8.25 -19.91 -8.80
C ASP A 239 7.52 -18.87 -7.91
N ALA A 240 8.10 -18.54 -6.75
CA ALA A 240 7.47 -17.76 -5.68
C ALA A 240 6.86 -16.43 -6.17
N GLY A 241 7.58 -15.69 -7.00
CA GLY A 241 7.12 -14.41 -7.54
C GLY A 241 5.90 -14.56 -8.44
N ASN A 242 5.88 -15.59 -9.29
CA ASN A 242 4.76 -15.85 -10.18
C ASN A 242 3.54 -16.39 -9.44
N VAL A 243 3.73 -17.24 -8.43
CA VAL A 243 2.64 -17.78 -7.61
C VAL A 243 1.94 -16.64 -6.86
N LEU A 244 2.69 -15.76 -6.18
CA LEU A 244 2.10 -14.62 -5.48
C LEU A 244 1.44 -13.63 -6.44
N ALA A 245 2.13 -13.27 -7.54
CA ALA A 245 1.58 -12.36 -8.54
C ALA A 245 0.30 -12.91 -9.17
N GLY A 246 0.23 -14.22 -9.43
CA GLY A 246 -0.98 -14.90 -9.92
C GLY A 246 -2.15 -14.79 -8.95
N ALA A 247 -1.90 -14.98 -7.65
CA ALA A 247 -2.93 -14.82 -6.62
C ALA A 247 -3.46 -13.37 -6.54
N ILE A 248 -2.55 -12.39 -6.63
CA ILE A 248 -2.92 -10.97 -6.66
C ILE A 248 -3.76 -10.66 -7.90
N ILE A 249 -3.30 -11.07 -9.09
CA ILE A 249 -4.03 -10.85 -10.36
C ILE A 249 -5.42 -11.47 -10.31
N ALA A 250 -5.55 -12.70 -9.80
CA ALA A 250 -6.85 -13.35 -9.67
C ALA A 250 -7.83 -12.56 -8.78
N LEU A 251 -7.33 -11.93 -7.71
CA LEU A 251 -8.16 -11.09 -6.85
C LEU A 251 -8.49 -9.75 -7.53
N MET A 252 -7.52 -9.15 -8.25
CA MET A 252 -7.75 -7.94 -9.05
C MET A 252 -8.84 -8.14 -10.10
N GLN A 253 -8.82 -9.26 -10.79
CA GLN A 253 -9.86 -9.62 -11.79
C GLN A 253 -11.23 -9.77 -11.14
N LYS A 254 -11.31 -10.48 -10.00
CA LYS A 254 -12.57 -10.68 -9.25
C LYS A 254 -13.16 -9.37 -8.73
N THR A 255 -12.34 -8.38 -8.47
CA THR A 255 -12.73 -7.06 -7.95
C THR A 255 -12.88 -5.99 -9.04
N GLY A 256 -12.73 -6.37 -10.31
CA GLY A 256 -12.94 -5.47 -11.45
C GLY A 256 -11.85 -4.41 -11.63
N MET A 257 -10.62 -4.68 -11.16
CA MET A 257 -9.50 -3.75 -11.38
C MET A 257 -9.09 -3.67 -12.85
N PRO A 258 -8.62 -2.51 -13.29
CA PRO A 258 -8.06 -2.35 -14.64
C PRO A 258 -6.86 -3.28 -14.89
N ASN A 259 -6.70 -3.73 -16.13
CA ASN A 259 -5.56 -4.55 -16.53
C ASN A 259 -4.30 -3.70 -16.75
N GLY A 260 -3.61 -3.40 -15.67
CA GLY A 260 -2.35 -2.67 -15.68
C GLY A 260 -2.48 -1.15 -15.91
N LEU A 261 -1.33 -0.49 -15.96
CA LEU A 261 -1.22 0.96 -16.07
C LEU A 261 -1.76 1.50 -17.41
N LYS A 262 -1.69 0.69 -18.46
CA LYS A 262 -2.23 1.08 -19.78
C LYS A 262 -3.73 1.32 -19.74
N ALA A 263 -4.45 0.54 -18.95
CA ALA A 263 -5.91 0.68 -18.83
C ALA A 263 -6.33 1.96 -18.05
N VAL A 264 -5.39 2.62 -17.37
CA VAL A 264 -5.64 3.88 -16.66
C VAL A 264 -4.95 5.08 -17.32
N GLY A 265 -4.49 4.91 -18.58
CA GLY A 265 -4.04 6.01 -19.45
C GLY A 265 -2.54 6.23 -19.53
N PHE A 266 -1.70 5.31 -19.02
CA PHE A 266 -0.25 5.37 -19.17
C PHE A 266 0.24 4.51 -20.35
N GLY A 267 1.40 4.87 -20.89
CA GLY A 267 2.08 4.11 -21.93
C GLY A 267 3.58 3.97 -21.65
N PRO A 268 4.31 3.20 -22.46
CA PRO A 268 5.75 3.03 -22.30
C PRO A 268 6.54 4.35 -22.29
N ASP A 269 6.06 5.37 -23.01
CA ASP A 269 6.69 6.70 -23.10
C ASP A 269 6.61 7.47 -21.76
N ASP A 270 5.70 7.08 -20.86
CA ASP A 270 5.57 7.70 -19.53
C ASP A 270 6.57 7.13 -18.52
N ALA A 271 7.24 6.03 -18.84
CA ALA A 271 8.04 5.27 -17.87
C ALA A 271 9.14 6.12 -17.20
N ASP A 272 9.82 6.99 -17.95
CA ASP A 272 10.87 7.84 -17.38
C ASP A 272 10.32 8.88 -16.39
N ALA A 273 9.16 9.47 -16.68
CA ALA A 273 8.50 10.40 -15.78
C ALA A 273 7.97 9.71 -14.53
N LEU A 274 7.43 8.49 -14.67
CA LEU A 274 7.00 7.66 -13.55
C LEU A 274 8.19 7.29 -12.64
N VAL A 275 9.34 6.92 -13.23
CA VAL A 275 10.58 6.64 -12.46
C VAL A 275 11.01 7.87 -11.68
N ALA A 276 11.06 9.05 -12.30
CA ALA A 276 11.45 10.29 -11.64
C ALA A 276 10.57 10.59 -10.40
N GLY A 277 9.27 10.32 -10.48
CA GLY A 277 8.35 10.47 -9.36
C GLY A 277 8.49 9.41 -8.28
N ALA A 278 8.94 8.20 -8.64
CA ALA A 278 9.10 7.09 -7.68
C ALA A 278 10.46 7.15 -6.95
N VAL A 279 11.53 7.53 -7.61
CA VAL A 279 12.91 7.58 -7.04
C VAL A 279 12.96 8.46 -5.79
N VAL A 280 12.24 9.57 -5.78
CA VAL A 280 12.22 10.50 -4.64
C VAL A 280 11.50 9.95 -3.39
N GLN A 281 10.79 8.83 -3.51
CA GLN A 281 10.03 8.22 -2.43
C GLN A 281 10.89 7.34 -1.51
N HIS A 282 12.08 7.84 -1.13
CA HIS A 282 13.06 7.09 -0.33
C HIS A 282 12.53 6.54 0.98
N ARG A 283 11.50 7.18 1.56
CA ARG A 283 10.89 6.73 2.81
C ARG A 283 10.34 5.32 2.72
N VAL A 284 9.86 4.92 1.55
CA VAL A 284 9.27 3.60 1.29
C VAL A 284 10.14 2.74 0.39
N THR A 285 10.70 3.26 -0.71
CA THR A 285 11.46 2.44 -1.66
C THR A 285 12.68 1.75 -1.03
N LYS A 286 13.31 2.37 -0.02
CA LYS A 286 14.43 1.78 0.75
C LYS A 286 14.04 0.60 1.64
N LEU A 287 12.75 0.31 1.79
CA LEU A 287 12.25 -0.85 2.53
C LEU A 287 12.05 -2.08 1.64
N SER A 288 12.27 -1.95 0.34
CA SER A 288 12.23 -3.09 -0.56
C SER A 288 13.27 -4.14 -0.12
N PRO A 289 12.90 -5.43 -0.04
CA PRO A 289 13.83 -6.50 0.31
C PRO A 289 14.94 -6.68 -0.75
N ARG A 290 14.62 -6.32 -2.00
CA ARG A 290 15.55 -6.17 -3.11
C ARG A 290 15.55 -4.71 -3.55
N PRO A 291 16.67 -3.99 -3.39
CA PRO A 291 16.80 -2.62 -3.91
C PRO A 291 16.56 -2.61 -5.42
N ALA A 292 15.92 -1.55 -5.91
CA ALA A 292 15.71 -1.35 -7.33
C ALA A 292 16.50 -0.12 -7.79
N SER A 293 17.32 -0.29 -8.83
CA SER A 293 17.93 0.81 -9.59
C SER A 293 16.87 1.55 -10.42
N GLU A 294 17.21 2.72 -10.95
CA GLU A 294 16.31 3.46 -11.85
C GLU A 294 15.94 2.65 -13.10
N ALA A 295 16.88 1.89 -13.64
CA ALA A 295 16.63 1.00 -14.77
C ALA A 295 15.66 -0.14 -14.42
N GLU A 296 15.81 -0.73 -13.23
CA GLU A 296 14.88 -1.75 -12.73
C GLU A 296 13.51 -1.16 -12.41
N LEU A 297 13.43 0.05 -11.83
CA LEU A 297 12.15 0.75 -11.64
C LEU A 297 11.46 1.02 -12.98
N LYS A 298 12.20 1.42 -14.01
CA LYS A 298 11.66 1.59 -15.37
C LYS A 298 11.08 0.28 -15.90
N GLN A 299 11.81 -0.81 -15.75
CA GLN A 299 11.33 -2.12 -16.17
C GLN A 299 10.08 -2.55 -15.38
N LEU A 300 10.03 -2.30 -14.07
CA LEU A 300 8.85 -2.57 -13.25
C LEU A 300 7.61 -1.79 -13.71
N PHE A 301 7.75 -0.52 -14.09
CA PHE A 301 6.64 0.23 -14.69
C PHE A 301 6.22 -0.35 -16.05
N LEU A 302 7.17 -0.73 -16.91
CA LEU A 302 6.87 -1.38 -18.18
C LEU A 302 6.14 -2.73 -17.98
N ASP A 303 6.59 -3.55 -17.03
CA ASP A 303 5.97 -4.82 -16.67
C ASP A 303 4.57 -4.64 -16.03
N SER A 304 4.30 -3.46 -15.51
CA SER A 304 2.99 -3.08 -14.94
C SER A 304 2.01 -2.53 -15.98
N MET A 305 2.42 -2.30 -17.22
CA MET A 305 1.53 -1.75 -18.26
C MET A 305 0.37 -2.68 -18.61
N THR A 306 0.63 -4.00 -18.62
CA THR A 306 -0.39 -5.02 -18.88
C THR A 306 -0.06 -6.24 -18.03
N LEU A 307 -0.98 -6.69 -17.20
CA LEU A 307 -0.74 -7.73 -16.19
C LEU A 307 -1.29 -9.10 -16.57
N TRP A 308 -2.36 -9.14 -17.39
CA TRP A 308 -3.00 -10.37 -17.92
C TRP A 308 -3.58 -10.17 -19.30
#